data_e17ef49acfe0e09c7dc7a19c7e5d851e
#
_entry.id   e17ef49acfe0e09c7dc7a19c7e5d851e
#
_cell.length_a   1.000
_cell.length_b   1.000
_cell.length_c   1.000
_cell.angle_alpha   90.00
_cell.angle_beta   90.00
_cell.angle_gamma   90.00
#
_symmetry.space_group_name_H-M   'P 1'
#
loop_
_entity.id
_entity.type
_entity.pdbx_description
1 polymer ?
#
loop_
_entity_poly.entity_id
_entity_poly.type
_entity_poly.pdbx_seq_one_letter_code
_entity_poly.pdbx_strand_id
1 'polypeptide(L)'
;MNKISLRVVVVALTCALALFAGCASSGGSSSAASSATASSASAEASASAAAVDAANLTNGEYQIAVTLQGGSGKATVESPAKLEVQDGKMTATIVWSSPNYDQMVVDGEQYLPVPRAGNSTFQIPVSALDVDIPIQAETTAMSEPHMIDYTLHFDSSSIK
;
A
#
# COMPACT_ATOMS: atom_id res chain seq x y z
N MET A 1 -19.84 11.35 31.97
CA MET A 1 -21.08 11.45 31.17
C MET A 1 -20.79 12.36 29.97
N ASN A 2 -20.27 11.85 28.89
CA ASN A 2 -19.94 12.61 27.67
C ASN A 2 -20.84 12.15 26.53
N LYS A 3 -21.56 13.11 26.00
CA LYS A 3 -22.62 12.95 25.01
C LYS A 3 -22.02 12.67 23.63
N ILE A 4 -22.34 11.52 23.08
CA ILE A 4 -22.07 11.10 21.72
C ILE A 4 -22.97 11.92 20.80
N SER A 5 -22.38 12.81 19.97
CA SER A 5 -23.11 13.51 18.93
C SER A 5 -23.09 12.68 17.64
N LEU A 6 -24.19 11.99 17.45
CA LEU A 6 -24.53 11.29 16.20
C LEU A 6 -24.90 12.34 15.13
N ARG A 7 -24.01 12.58 14.16
CA ARG A 7 -24.37 13.36 12.96
C ARG A 7 -24.56 12.40 11.79
N VAL A 8 -25.82 12.10 11.57
CA VAL A 8 -26.30 11.45 10.34
C VAL A 8 -26.32 12.54 9.25
N VAL A 9 -25.48 12.40 8.22
CA VAL A 9 -25.59 13.17 6.98
C VAL A 9 -26.13 12.23 5.90
N VAL A 10 -27.39 12.40 5.62
CA VAL A 10 -28.08 11.81 4.46
C VAL A 10 -27.81 12.76 3.28
N VAL A 11 -27.09 12.31 2.27
CA VAL A 11 -27.02 12.99 0.97
C VAL A 11 -27.69 12.14 -0.08
N ALA A 12 -28.77 12.69 -0.59
CA ALA A 12 -29.63 12.11 -1.60
C ALA A 12 -29.02 12.17 -3.00
N LEU A 13 -29.22 11.08 -3.66
CA LEU A 13 -29.11 10.68 -5.04
C LEU A 13 -29.74 11.66 -6.03
N THR A 14 -29.02 12.05 -7.10
CA THR A 14 -29.65 12.48 -8.35
C THR A 14 -28.93 11.85 -9.55
N CYS A 15 -29.69 11.00 -10.25
CA CYS A 15 -29.39 10.44 -11.57
C CYS A 15 -29.41 11.52 -12.65
N ALA A 16 -28.47 11.46 -13.61
CA ALA A 16 -28.66 12.03 -14.94
C ALA A 16 -28.10 11.06 -15.98
N LEU A 17 -29.03 10.40 -16.70
CA LEU A 17 -28.76 9.69 -17.95
C LEU A 17 -28.51 10.69 -19.08
N ALA A 18 -27.45 10.51 -19.85
CA ALA A 18 -27.34 11.07 -21.19
C ALA A 18 -26.87 9.98 -22.18
N LEU A 19 -27.81 9.54 -22.99
CA LEU A 19 -27.60 8.73 -24.18
C LEU A 19 -27.08 9.61 -25.32
N PHE A 20 -25.95 9.25 -25.94
CA PHE A 20 -25.63 9.71 -27.29
C PHE A 20 -25.30 8.50 -28.15
N ALA A 21 -26.22 8.22 -29.05
CA ALA A 21 -26.06 7.38 -30.23
C ALA A 21 -25.70 8.25 -31.44
N GLY A 22 -24.83 7.75 -32.29
CA GLY A 22 -24.55 8.39 -33.60
C GLY A 22 -23.24 7.92 -34.18
N CYS A 23 -23.33 7.00 -35.03
CA CYS A 23 -23.36 6.82 -36.47
C CYS A 23 -22.00 6.62 -37.13
N ALA A 24 -21.98 5.52 -37.82
CA ALA A 24 -21.10 4.95 -38.81
C ALA A 24 -20.59 5.91 -39.94
N SER A 25 -19.38 5.63 -40.43
CA SER A 25 -19.09 5.55 -41.86
C SER A 25 -17.73 4.89 -42.13
N SER A 26 -17.78 3.84 -42.78
CA SER A 26 -17.04 3.13 -43.80
C SER A 26 -15.92 3.86 -44.55
N GLY A 27 -14.83 3.12 -44.80
CA GLY A 27 -14.14 3.18 -46.07
C GLY A 27 -12.62 3.19 -46.05
N GLY A 28 -11.98 2.16 -46.60
CA GLY A 28 -10.72 2.32 -47.33
C GLY A 28 -9.54 1.45 -46.87
N SER A 29 -9.37 0.35 -47.59
CA SER A 29 -8.14 -0.49 -47.66
C SER A 29 -6.84 0.25 -47.93
N SER A 30 -5.75 -0.22 -47.32
CA SER A 30 -4.61 -0.83 -48.05
C SER A 30 -3.36 -0.98 -47.15
N SER A 31 -2.93 -2.19 -47.03
CA SER A 31 -1.57 -2.77 -46.92
C SER A 31 -0.38 -1.84 -46.66
N ALA A 32 0.35 -2.18 -45.60
CA ALA A 32 1.78 -2.49 -45.68
C ALA A 32 2.31 -3.05 -44.35
N ALA A 33 2.97 -4.18 -44.46
CA ALA A 33 3.67 -4.88 -43.40
C ALA A 33 4.88 -4.08 -42.93
N SER A 34 5.10 -4.04 -41.60
CA SER A 34 6.45 -4.06 -41.02
C SER A 34 6.42 -4.42 -39.56
N SER A 35 6.96 -5.58 -39.30
CA SER A 35 7.68 -6.04 -38.10
C SER A 35 7.43 -5.30 -36.78
N ALA A 36 6.51 -5.79 -35.99
CA ALA A 36 6.44 -5.51 -34.57
C ALA A 36 7.31 -6.53 -33.85
N THR A 37 8.43 -6.07 -33.32
CA THR A 37 9.21 -6.78 -32.31
C THR A 37 8.35 -6.90 -31.05
N ALA A 38 7.85 -8.07 -30.80
CA ALA A 38 7.16 -8.40 -29.54
C ALA A 38 8.19 -8.34 -28.41
N SER A 39 8.14 -7.28 -27.62
CA SER A 39 8.76 -7.26 -26.30
C SER A 39 7.90 -8.13 -25.40
N SER A 40 8.39 -9.31 -25.14
CA SER A 40 7.80 -10.22 -24.13
C SER A 40 7.91 -9.54 -22.78
N ALA A 41 6.81 -8.98 -22.31
CA ALA A 41 6.61 -8.73 -20.90
C ALA A 41 6.54 -10.11 -20.23
N SER A 42 7.65 -10.52 -19.62
CA SER A 42 7.68 -11.64 -18.70
C SER A 42 6.82 -11.24 -17.50
N ALA A 43 5.57 -11.64 -17.50
CA ALA A 43 4.78 -11.70 -16.29
C ALA A 43 5.37 -12.84 -15.47
N GLU A 44 6.28 -12.52 -14.57
CA GLU A 44 6.60 -13.43 -13.47
C GLU A 44 5.34 -13.62 -12.67
N ALA A 45 4.78 -14.80 -12.79
CA ALA A 45 3.74 -15.26 -11.90
C ALA A 45 4.37 -15.34 -10.51
N SER A 46 4.16 -14.31 -9.69
CA SER A 46 4.33 -14.42 -8.25
C SER A 46 3.45 -15.58 -7.81
N ALA A 47 4.11 -16.63 -7.34
CA ALA A 47 3.43 -17.71 -6.65
C ALA A 47 2.67 -17.07 -5.49
N SER A 48 1.34 -17.09 -5.56
CA SER A 48 0.47 -16.67 -4.48
C SER A 48 0.73 -17.57 -3.28
N ALA A 49 1.64 -17.15 -2.41
CA ALA A 49 1.67 -17.67 -1.06
C ALA A 49 0.30 -17.38 -0.45
N ALA A 50 -0.32 -18.37 0.16
CA ALA A 50 -1.63 -18.16 0.77
C ALA A 50 -1.49 -17.11 1.87
N ALA A 51 -2.18 -15.98 1.70
CA ALA A 51 -2.17 -14.89 2.67
C ALA A 51 -2.58 -15.42 4.06
N VAL A 52 -1.81 -15.06 5.08
CA VAL A 52 -2.14 -15.39 6.47
C VAL A 52 -2.84 -14.18 7.08
N ASP A 53 -4.09 -14.38 7.46
CA ASP A 53 -4.91 -13.34 8.07
C ASP A 53 -4.67 -13.25 9.59
N ALA A 54 -4.97 -12.09 10.16
CA ALA A 54 -4.93 -11.84 11.60
C ALA A 54 -5.74 -12.84 12.43
N ALA A 55 -6.78 -13.45 11.85
CA ALA A 55 -7.63 -14.44 12.50
C ALA A 55 -6.89 -15.71 12.95
N ASN A 56 -5.71 -15.97 12.36
CA ASN A 56 -4.86 -17.12 12.70
C ASN A 56 -3.86 -16.84 13.83
N LEU A 57 -3.73 -15.58 14.24
CA LEU A 57 -2.84 -15.15 15.31
C LEU A 57 -3.64 -14.81 16.58
N THR A 58 -3.12 -15.17 17.74
CA THR A 58 -3.69 -14.76 19.03
C THR A 58 -3.31 -13.31 19.34
N ASN A 59 -4.12 -12.65 20.19
CA ASN A 59 -3.76 -11.31 20.66
C ASN A 59 -2.38 -11.34 21.34
N GLY A 60 -1.51 -10.42 20.94
CA GLY A 60 -0.15 -10.35 21.47
C GLY A 60 0.77 -9.47 20.64
N GLU A 61 2.00 -9.37 21.12
CA GLU A 61 3.10 -8.69 20.40
C GLU A 61 4.03 -9.75 19.80
N TYR A 62 4.37 -9.54 18.56
CA TYR A 62 5.21 -10.43 17.75
C TYR A 62 6.34 -9.63 17.10
N GLN A 63 7.34 -10.34 16.65
CA GLN A 63 8.35 -9.83 15.73
C GLN A 63 8.22 -10.55 14.41
N ILE A 64 8.26 -9.81 13.31
CA ILE A 64 8.07 -10.34 11.96
C ILE A 64 9.09 -9.74 10.99
N ALA A 65 9.70 -10.57 10.16
CA ALA A 65 10.57 -10.05 9.11
C ALA A 65 9.76 -9.25 8.10
N VAL A 66 10.26 -8.07 7.77
CA VAL A 66 9.67 -7.18 6.78
C VAL A 66 10.71 -6.83 5.73
N THR A 67 10.28 -6.82 4.47
CA THR A 67 11.07 -6.41 3.33
C THR A 67 10.43 -5.19 2.68
N LEU A 68 11.24 -4.18 2.36
CA LEU A 68 10.85 -2.99 1.62
C LEU A 68 11.42 -3.07 0.21
N GLN A 69 10.57 -2.87 -0.79
CA GLN A 69 10.95 -2.78 -2.20
C GLN A 69 10.48 -1.45 -2.79
N GLY A 70 11.14 -1.00 -3.85
CA GLY A 70 10.75 0.23 -4.57
C GLY A 70 11.67 1.42 -4.31
N GLY A 71 11.21 2.61 -4.76
CA GLY A 71 11.99 3.83 -4.70
C GLY A 71 13.33 3.72 -5.42
N SER A 72 14.36 4.37 -4.89
CA SER A 72 15.73 4.29 -5.43
C SER A 72 16.55 3.09 -4.92
N GLY A 73 15.96 2.23 -4.09
CA GLY A 73 16.63 1.10 -3.44
C GLY A 73 17.57 1.49 -2.29
N LYS A 74 17.63 2.78 -1.93
CA LYS A 74 18.48 3.28 -0.82
C LYS A 74 17.76 3.30 0.53
N ALA A 75 16.43 3.43 0.50
CA ALA A 75 15.62 3.39 1.69
C ALA A 75 15.45 1.95 2.18
N THR A 76 15.52 1.77 3.49
CA THR A 76 15.25 0.49 4.15
C THR A 76 14.40 0.72 5.38
N VAL A 77 13.81 -0.35 5.88
CA VAL A 77 13.11 -0.39 7.17
C VAL A 77 13.79 -1.39 8.10
N GLU A 78 13.62 -1.20 9.40
CA GLU A 78 14.15 -2.17 10.38
C GLU A 78 13.41 -3.50 10.24
N SER A 79 14.16 -4.59 10.25
CA SER A 79 13.66 -5.96 10.23
C SER A 79 14.43 -6.81 11.25
N PRO A 80 13.76 -7.55 12.16
CA PRO A 80 12.31 -7.70 12.24
C PRO A 80 11.59 -6.46 12.76
N ALA A 81 10.37 -6.23 12.28
CA ALA A 81 9.46 -5.21 12.76
C ALA A 81 8.58 -5.75 13.89
N LYS A 82 8.11 -4.85 14.76
CA LYS A 82 7.10 -5.20 15.77
C LYS A 82 5.73 -5.30 15.11
N LEU A 83 5.04 -6.41 15.33
CA LEU A 83 3.67 -6.64 14.94
C LEU A 83 2.81 -6.82 16.19
N GLU A 84 1.78 -6.02 16.34
CA GLU A 84 0.80 -6.13 17.40
C GLU A 84 -0.50 -6.69 16.84
N VAL A 85 -1.03 -7.73 17.47
CA VAL A 85 -2.34 -8.33 17.14
C VAL A 85 -3.29 -8.07 18.27
N GLN A 86 -4.40 -7.38 17.98
CA GLN A 86 -5.44 -7.08 18.94
C GLN A 86 -6.82 -7.20 18.27
N ASP A 87 -7.69 -8.02 18.84
CA ASP A 87 -9.07 -8.24 18.38
C ASP A 87 -9.17 -8.56 16.88
N GLY A 88 -8.24 -9.40 16.39
CA GLY A 88 -8.18 -9.80 14.99
C GLY A 88 -7.68 -8.71 14.04
N LYS A 89 -7.05 -7.66 14.55
CA LYS A 89 -6.40 -6.62 13.76
C LYS A 89 -4.90 -6.67 13.99
N MET A 90 -4.14 -6.53 12.92
CA MET A 90 -2.69 -6.44 12.96
C MET A 90 -2.25 -4.99 12.77
N THR A 91 -1.30 -4.55 13.59
CA THR A 91 -0.65 -3.24 13.47
C THR A 91 0.85 -3.44 13.48
N ALA A 92 1.54 -3.01 12.43
CA ALA A 92 2.98 -3.07 12.36
C ALA A 92 3.62 -1.71 12.72
N THR A 93 4.72 -1.76 13.47
CA THR A 93 5.56 -0.59 13.71
C THR A 93 6.72 -0.62 12.73
N ILE A 94 6.71 0.30 11.78
CA ILE A 94 7.71 0.44 10.72
C ILE A 94 8.68 1.55 11.09
N VAL A 95 9.95 1.23 11.23
CA VAL A 95 11.04 2.18 11.51
C VAL A 95 11.88 2.31 10.24
N TRP A 96 11.90 3.49 9.66
CA TRP A 96 12.69 3.79 8.47
C TRP A 96 14.17 3.95 8.79
N SER A 97 15.03 3.78 7.81
CA SER A 97 16.48 4.06 7.95
C SER A 97 16.83 5.55 7.99
N SER A 98 15.86 6.44 7.91
CA SER A 98 16.03 7.89 7.86
C SER A 98 14.94 8.61 8.67
N PRO A 99 15.26 9.78 9.27
CA PRO A 99 14.28 10.62 9.96
C PRO A 99 13.48 11.53 9.02
N ASN A 100 13.70 11.44 7.70
CA ASN A 100 13.15 12.37 6.72
C ASN A 100 11.86 11.87 6.05
N TYR A 101 11.18 10.90 6.64
CA TYR A 101 9.86 10.48 6.21
C TYR A 101 8.82 11.07 7.15
N ASP A 102 7.92 11.89 6.64
CA ASP A 102 6.92 12.62 7.42
C ASP A 102 5.48 12.18 7.14
N GLN A 103 5.28 11.30 6.16
CA GLN A 103 3.99 10.72 5.85
C GLN A 103 4.13 9.35 5.19
N MET A 104 3.21 8.43 5.52
CA MET A 104 2.97 7.20 4.77
C MET A 104 1.50 7.10 4.37
N VAL A 105 1.24 6.52 3.20
CA VAL A 105 -0.12 6.19 2.74
C VAL A 105 -0.18 4.69 2.52
N VAL A 106 -1.16 4.05 3.16
CA VAL A 106 -1.43 2.61 3.07
C VAL A 106 -2.92 2.45 2.78
N ASP A 107 -3.27 1.71 1.74
CA ASP A 107 -4.67 1.53 1.30
C ASP A 107 -5.45 2.85 1.11
N GLY A 108 -4.73 3.92 0.72
CA GLY A 108 -5.32 5.25 0.52
C GLY A 108 -5.52 6.06 1.80
N GLU A 109 -5.15 5.54 2.95
CA GLU A 109 -5.21 6.23 4.24
C GLU A 109 -3.83 6.77 4.65
N GLN A 110 -3.81 8.00 5.15
CA GLN A 110 -2.59 8.71 5.53
C GLN A 110 -2.22 8.43 6.99
N TYR A 111 -0.94 8.07 7.21
CA TYR A 111 -0.34 7.85 8.52
C TYR A 111 0.79 8.84 8.74
N LEU A 112 0.79 9.47 9.92
CA LEU A 112 1.85 10.36 10.36
C LEU A 112 2.85 9.61 11.26
N PRO A 113 4.11 10.05 11.30
CA PRO A 113 5.10 9.42 12.15
C PRO A 113 4.72 9.60 13.63
N VAL A 114 4.91 8.55 14.41
CA VAL A 114 4.76 8.65 15.87
C VAL A 114 5.88 9.53 16.44
N PRO A 115 5.58 10.42 17.39
CA PRO A 115 6.59 11.28 18.02
C PRO A 115 7.64 10.42 18.72
N ARG A 116 8.82 10.33 18.13
CA ARG A 116 9.96 9.55 18.65
C ARG A 116 11.26 10.22 18.26
N ALA A 117 12.27 10.16 19.14
CA ALA A 117 13.61 10.59 18.76
C ALA A 117 14.23 9.55 17.82
N GLY A 118 14.92 10.01 16.78
CA GLY A 118 15.62 9.17 15.82
C GLY A 118 14.91 9.06 14.48
N ASN A 119 14.92 7.88 13.92
CA ASN A 119 14.36 7.60 12.58
C ASN A 119 12.84 7.68 12.55
N SER A 120 12.30 8.04 11.38
CA SER A 120 10.86 8.10 11.16
C SER A 120 10.22 6.75 11.46
N THR A 121 9.21 6.75 12.35
CA THR A 121 8.53 5.54 12.82
C THR A 121 7.05 5.69 12.59
N PHE A 122 6.41 4.69 11.97
CA PHE A 122 4.99 4.68 11.69
C PHE A 122 4.33 3.45 12.29
N GLN A 123 3.08 3.59 12.70
CA GLN A 123 2.21 2.48 13.04
C GLN A 123 1.14 2.37 11.95
N ILE A 124 1.14 1.26 11.24
CA ILE A 124 0.27 1.04 10.10
C ILE A 124 -0.54 -0.26 10.28
N PRO A 125 -1.79 -0.31 9.82
CA PRO A 125 -2.53 -1.56 9.78
C PRO A 125 -1.91 -2.51 8.75
N VAL A 126 -1.96 -3.79 9.06
CA VAL A 126 -1.55 -4.87 8.15
C VAL A 126 -2.77 -5.73 7.88
N SER A 127 -3.23 -5.76 6.64
CA SER A 127 -4.44 -6.49 6.25
C SER A 127 -4.21 -7.99 6.18
N ALA A 128 -3.04 -8.41 5.68
CA ALA A 128 -2.64 -9.80 5.57
C ALA A 128 -1.12 -9.93 5.54
N LEU A 129 -0.61 -11.11 5.90
CA LEU A 129 0.80 -11.47 5.78
C LEU A 129 1.02 -12.27 4.49
N ASP A 130 2.29 -12.41 4.08
CA ASP A 130 2.72 -13.12 2.87
C ASP A 130 2.12 -12.56 1.57
N VAL A 131 1.73 -11.28 1.61
CA VAL A 131 1.28 -10.53 0.45
C VAL A 131 2.07 -9.24 0.31
N ASP A 132 2.16 -8.76 -0.91
CA ASP A 132 2.78 -7.48 -1.21
C ASP A 132 1.79 -6.34 -0.97
N ILE A 133 2.10 -5.46 -0.02
CA ILE A 133 1.27 -4.32 0.36
C ILE A 133 1.86 -3.07 -0.29
N PRO A 134 1.18 -2.48 -1.30
CA PRO A 134 1.62 -1.23 -1.88
C PRO A 134 1.43 -0.08 -0.88
N ILE A 135 2.45 0.74 -0.76
CA ILE A 135 2.45 1.92 0.10
C ILE A 135 3.08 3.09 -0.64
N GLN A 136 2.80 4.29 -0.17
CA GLN A 136 3.54 5.49 -0.55
C GLN A 136 4.15 6.10 0.70
N ALA A 137 5.33 6.69 0.55
CA ALA A 137 5.95 7.43 1.64
C ALA A 137 6.52 8.75 1.14
N GLU A 138 6.21 9.83 1.85
CA GLU A 138 6.73 11.15 1.54
C GLU A 138 8.08 11.36 2.22
N THR A 139 9.06 11.78 1.44
CA THR A 139 10.39 12.12 1.96
C THR A 139 10.67 13.61 1.82
N THR A 140 11.19 14.20 2.89
CA THR A 140 11.63 15.60 2.95
C THR A 140 13.16 15.72 2.87
N ALA A 141 13.86 14.65 2.49
CA ALA A 141 15.32 14.65 2.33
C ALA A 141 15.82 15.54 1.19
N MET A 142 14.94 15.95 0.30
CA MET A 142 15.21 16.87 -0.82
C MET A 142 14.65 18.26 -0.50
N SER A 143 14.94 19.23 -1.38
CA SER A 143 14.43 20.62 -1.23
C SER A 143 12.91 20.74 -1.31
N GLU A 144 12.26 19.75 -1.93
CA GLU A 144 10.80 19.64 -2.00
C GLU A 144 10.37 18.25 -1.53
N PRO A 145 9.25 18.12 -0.81
CA PRO A 145 8.70 16.82 -0.43
C PRO A 145 8.34 15.99 -1.66
N HIS A 146 8.67 14.72 -1.63
CA HIS A 146 8.36 13.78 -2.72
C HIS A 146 7.67 12.54 -2.18
N MET A 147 6.52 12.19 -2.77
CA MET A 147 5.85 10.94 -2.54
C MET A 147 6.50 9.85 -3.41
N ILE A 148 6.90 8.75 -2.80
CA ILE A 148 7.60 7.64 -3.45
C ILE A 148 6.82 6.36 -3.22
N ASP A 149 6.65 5.57 -4.29
CA ASP A 149 5.99 4.27 -4.24
C ASP A 149 6.96 3.21 -3.71
N TYR A 150 6.46 2.42 -2.75
CA TYR A 150 7.14 1.27 -2.17
C TYR A 150 6.18 0.10 -2.03
N THR A 151 6.75 -1.07 -1.74
CA THR A 151 6.01 -2.27 -1.39
C THR A 151 6.59 -2.85 -0.11
N LEU A 152 5.73 -3.15 0.85
CA LEU A 152 6.07 -3.89 2.07
C LEU A 152 5.63 -5.35 1.91
N HIS A 153 6.48 -6.27 2.36
CA HIS A 153 6.17 -7.67 2.44
C HIS A 153 6.50 -8.18 3.85
N PHE A 154 5.54 -8.81 4.51
CA PHE A 154 5.67 -9.38 5.85
C PHE A 154 5.68 -10.91 5.75
N ASP A 155 6.77 -11.54 6.18
CA ASP A 155 6.97 -12.99 6.12
C ASP A 155 6.41 -13.68 7.37
N SER A 156 5.26 -14.34 7.24
CA SER A 156 4.60 -15.01 8.37
C SER A 156 5.44 -16.14 8.98
N SER A 157 6.31 -16.77 8.19
CA SER A 157 7.18 -17.85 8.66
C SER A 157 8.22 -17.40 9.67
N SER A 158 8.47 -16.08 9.73
CA SER A 158 9.46 -15.44 10.61
C SER A 158 8.91 -15.03 11.97
N ILE A 159 7.61 -15.17 12.21
CA ILE A 159 6.92 -14.74 13.44
C ILE A 159 7.53 -15.40 14.68
N LYS A 160 7.81 -14.58 15.69
CA LYS A 160 8.36 -15.00 16.99
C LYS A 160 7.64 -14.29 18.13
#